data_f355c58fb5deb9333c94929fd90de20f
#
_entry.id   f355c58fb5deb9333c94929fd90de20f
#
_cell.length_a   1.000
_cell.length_b   1.000
_cell.length_c   1.000
_cell.angle_alpha   90.00
_cell.angle_beta   90.00
_cell.angle_gamma   90.00
#
_symmetry.space_group_name_H-M   'P 1'
#
loop_
_entity.id
_entity.type
_entity.pdbx_description
1 polymer ?
#
loop_
_entity_poly.entity_id
_entity_poly.type
_entity_poly.pdbx_seq_one_letter_code
_entity_poly.pdbx_strand_id
1 'polypeptide(L)'
;MATNTLVDEVRRQLQRFRFAERGNVVLTFALALIPIMAAVGAAVDYSRANNFRSQLLAAADAASVGAVAKSSPAVKAASTMYADGTIAAGVTDAQNIFDAQVASKSTSWMDLQRTAAVTKTNGTVSSTVQFTAQVPTVFMGLFGKTSMSISGTSKASNSLPLYADFYLLLDNTPSMGVGATTADINTMVNATKNKSSDASCAFACHDLSKYPNDYYSLAKNLGVTMRIDVLRSATQQLMDTAKSTAVYSNQFRMAIYTFGASATNTGLTTIQSLTANLTTATTSAAGIDLMTVPYQNYADDTDTNFGDVLTDLNSAISNPGTGTSSSSPQKYVFFVSDGVADRVNGNPGCSQPVTNGSDPQTGKNYVRCQEPLDVSFCTTMKNRGIKIAVLYTTYLALPTNAWYNTWIAPFSSQIAANMQSCASPDLYFEVGPNQGISDAMNALFQKIVAQAHLTQ
;
A
#
# COMPACT_ATOMS: atom_id res chain seq x y z
N MET A 1 53.86 99.49 8.90
CA MET A 1 53.38 99.17 7.52
C MET A 1 53.20 97.69 7.19
N ALA A 2 53.45 96.77 8.07
CA ALA A 2 53.39 95.34 7.79
C ALA A 2 52.06 94.62 8.16
N THR A 3 51.16 95.31 8.88
CA THR A 3 49.87 94.68 9.34
C THR A 3 48.75 94.80 8.31
N ASN A 4 48.79 95.70 7.34
CA ASN A 4 47.73 95.84 6.32
C ASN A 4 47.89 94.86 5.17
N THR A 5 49.06 94.35 4.89
CA THR A 5 49.27 93.37 3.79
C THR A 5 48.77 92.00 4.15
N LEU A 6 48.80 91.59 5.36
CA LEU A 6 48.28 90.28 5.80
C LEU A 6 46.74 90.24 5.81
N VAL A 7 46.11 91.35 6.17
CA VAL A 7 44.64 91.47 6.15
C VAL A 7 44.08 91.47 4.70
N ASP A 8 44.78 92.14 3.78
CA ASP A 8 44.43 92.21 2.36
C ASP A 8 44.68 90.84 1.68
N GLU A 9 45.72 90.11 2.05
CA GLU A 9 45.97 88.76 1.56
C GLU A 9 44.91 87.77 2.00
N VAL A 10 44.58 87.83 3.29
CA VAL A 10 43.48 86.98 3.85
C VAL A 10 42.12 87.33 3.20
N ARG A 11 41.86 88.65 2.95
CA ARG A 11 40.64 89.11 2.26
C ARG A 11 40.58 88.62 0.82
N ARG A 12 41.69 88.66 0.08
CA ARG A 12 41.80 88.11 -1.28
C ARG A 12 41.66 86.59 -1.30
N GLN A 13 42.18 85.88 -0.37
CA GLN A 13 42.06 84.45 -0.25
C GLN A 13 40.60 84.10 0.06
N LEU A 14 39.91 84.81 0.96
CA LEU A 14 38.49 84.64 1.25
C LEU A 14 37.58 84.98 0.10
N GLN A 15 37.91 86.05 -0.68
CA GLN A 15 37.18 86.38 -1.91
C GLN A 15 37.36 85.30 -2.99
N ARG A 16 38.56 84.80 -3.22
CA ARG A 16 38.84 83.68 -4.15
C ARG A 16 38.11 82.39 -3.72
N PHE A 17 38.01 82.16 -2.40
CA PHE A 17 37.26 81.02 -1.87
C PHE A 17 35.72 81.18 -2.16
N ARG A 18 35.22 82.43 -2.06
CA ARG A 18 33.81 82.76 -2.22
C ARG A 18 33.35 82.71 -3.72
N PHE A 19 34.25 82.82 -4.66
CA PHE A 19 34.01 82.80 -6.11
C PHE A 19 34.65 81.56 -6.80
N ALA A 20 35.18 80.64 -6.03
CA ALA A 20 35.76 79.43 -6.56
C ALA A 20 34.63 78.41 -6.90
N GLU A 21 34.11 78.48 -8.13
CA GLU A 21 33.13 77.50 -8.67
C GLU A 21 33.66 76.05 -8.60
N ARG A 22 35.00 75.84 -8.49
CA ARG A 22 35.63 74.53 -8.40
C ARG A 22 35.45 73.87 -7.02
N GLY A 23 35.00 74.59 -5.96
CA GLY A 23 34.69 74.04 -4.63
C GLY A 23 33.34 73.35 -4.52
N ASN A 24 32.42 73.60 -5.47
CA ASN A 24 31.06 73.12 -5.44
C ASN A 24 30.95 71.60 -5.70
N VAL A 25 31.91 71.05 -6.48
CA VAL A 25 31.96 69.59 -6.76
C VAL A 25 32.34 68.80 -5.50
N VAL A 26 33.25 69.32 -4.67
CA VAL A 26 33.64 68.64 -3.41
C VAL A 26 32.51 68.67 -2.40
N LEU A 27 31.74 69.76 -2.32
CA LEU A 27 30.63 69.89 -1.40
C LEU A 27 29.44 69.00 -1.85
N THR A 28 29.11 69.05 -3.16
CA THR A 28 28.09 68.18 -3.76
C THR A 28 28.45 66.69 -3.64
N PHE A 29 29.73 66.32 -3.86
CA PHE A 29 30.21 64.98 -3.68
C PHE A 29 30.14 64.53 -2.20
N ALA A 30 30.56 65.38 -1.25
CA ALA A 30 30.45 65.08 0.16
C ALA A 30 29.00 64.88 0.65
N LEU A 31 28.07 65.72 0.16
CA LEU A 31 26.65 65.61 0.43
C LEU A 31 26.03 64.37 -0.23
N ALA A 32 26.43 64.01 -1.44
CA ALA A 32 25.97 62.83 -2.15
C ALA A 32 26.55 61.52 -1.57
N LEU A 33 27.73 61.59 -0.94
CA LEU A 33 28.40 60.42 -0.35
C LEU A 33 27.57 59.84 0.80
N ILE A 34 26.91 60.69 1.60
CA ILE A 34 26.06 60.25 2.73
C ILE A 34 24.92 59.30 2.28
N PRO A 35 24.05 59.65 1.35
CA PRO A 35 23.00 58.76 0.88
C PRO A 35 23.57 57.54 0.14
N ILE A 36 24.67 57.67 -0.56
CA ILE A 36 25.32 56.53 -1.24
C ILE A 36 25.83 55.53 -0.19
N MET A 37 26.54 55.99 0.84
CA MET A 37 27.02 55.15 1.93
C MET A 37 25.88 54.53 2.72
N ALA A 38 24.77 55.26 2.93
CA ALA A 38 23.55 54.72 3.55
C ALA A 38 22.95 53.61 2.71
N ALA A 39 22.84 53.78 1.37
CA ALA A 39 22.31 52.77 0.47
C ALA A 39 23.18 51.50 0.42
N VAL A 40 24.53 51.68 0.30
CA VAL A 40 25.47 50.55 0.31
C VAL A 40 25.45 49.83 1.69
N GLY A 41 25.43 50.61 2.76
CA GLY A 41 25.36 50.06 4.14
C GLY A 41 24.06 49.27 4.39
N ALA A 42 22.91 49.77 3.91
CA ALA A 42 21.64 49.08 3.98
C ALA A 42 21.63 47.77 3.15
N ALA A 43 22.27 47.78 1.99
CA ALA A 43 22.42 46.57 1.17
C ALA A 43 23.30 45.50 1.85
N VAL A 44 24.37 45.91 2.55
CA VAL A 44 25.22 45.02 3.33
C VAL A 44 24.44 44.41 4.51
N ASP A 45 23.75 45.25 5.30
CA ASP A 45 22.92 44.75 6.43
C ASP A 45 21.82 43.82 5.94
N TYR A 46 21.14 44.12 4.84
CA TYR A 46 20.14 43.27 4.22
C TYR A 46 20.74 41.94 3.76
N SER A 47 21.89 41.96 3.11
CA SER A 47 22.59 40.75 2.67
C SER A 47 22.95 39.83 3.84
N ARG A 48 23.45 40.42 4.94
CA ARG A 48 23.75 39.69 6.20
C ARG A 48 22.47 39.07 6.80
N ALA A 49 21.41 39.86 6.91
CA ALA A 49 20.14 39.37 7.43
C ALA A 49 19.59 38.21 6.59
N ASN A 50 19.67 38.30 5.27
CA ASN A 50 19.24 37.24 4.36
C ASN A 50 20.11 35.97 4.48
N ASN A 51 21.42 36.12 4.69
CA ASN A 51 22.32 34.98 4.92
C ASN A 51 21.92 34.26 6.23
N PHE A 52 21.70 35.00 7.33
CA PHE A 52 21.26 34.39 8.60
C PHE A 52 19.86 33.77 8.48
N ARG A 53 18.96 34.41 7.75
CA ARG A 53 17.65 33.83 7.44
C ARG A 53 17.78 32.49 6.71
N SER A 54 18.65 32.38 5.71
CA SER A 54 18.93 31.15 4.98
C SER A 54 19.50 30.05 5.88
N GLN A 55 20.38 30.39 6.83
CA GLN A 55 20.94 29.44 7.78
C GLN A 55 19.86 28.89 8.75
N LEU A 56 19.00 29.78 9.29
CA LEU A 56 17.90 29.37 10.16
C LEU A 56 16.82 28.59 9.40
N LEU A 57 16.59 28.92 8.13
CA LEU A 57 15.69 28.18 7.28
C LEU A 57 16.21 26.75 7.02
N ALA A 58 17.50 26.59 6.76
CA ALA A 58 18.13 25.27 6.62
C ALA A 58 18.04 24.45 7.93
N ALA A 59 18.14 25.10 9.11
CA ALA A 59 17.92 24.44 10.39
C ALA A 59 16.44 24.01 10.56
N ALA A 60 15.49 24.83 10.14
CA ALA A 60 14.07 24.50 10.16
C ALA A 60 13.73 23.37 9.19
N ASP A 61 14.37 23.34 8.01
CA ASP A 61 14.24 22.27 7.02
C ASP A 61 14.76 20.94 7.59
N ALA A 62 15.96 20.94 8.19
CA ALA A 62 16.52 19.76 8.83
C ALA A 62 15.61 19.25 9.96
N ALA A 63 15.07 20.15 10.77
CA ALA A 63 14.17 19.82 11.88
C ALA A 63 12.82 19.26 11.40
N SER A 64 12.21 19.90 10.40
CA SER A 64 10.91 19.44 9.87
C SER A 64 11.02 18.08 9.19
N VAL A 65 12.06 17.86 8.37
CA VAL A 65 12.32 16.57 7.68
C VAL A 65 12.73 15.49 8.69
N GLY A 66 13.63 15.83 9.62
CA GLY A 66 14.08 14.91 10.66
C GLY A 66 12.95 14.40 11.54
N ALA A 67 12.04 15.29 11.95
CA ALA A 67 10.89 14.93 12.78
C ALA A 67 9.89 13.95 12.11
N VAL A 68 9.84 13.91 10.78
CA VAL A 68 8.98 12.96 10.05
C VAL A 68 9.75 11.79 9.41
N ALA A 69 11.05 11.70 9.69
CA ALA A 69 11.87 10.60 9.19
C ALA A 69 11.34 9.24 9.70
N LYS A 70 11.50 8.19 8.90
CA LYS A 70 10.98 6.85 9.17
C LYS A 70 11.34 6.28 10.55
N SER A 71 12.52 6.62 11.06
CA SER A 71 13.03 6.21 12.37
C SER A 71 12.75 7.21 13.49
N SER A 72 12.10 8.35 13.22
CA SER A 72 11.88 9.43 14.19
C SER A 72 10.98 8.99 15.34
N PRO A 73 11.10 9.64 16.51
CA PRO A 73 10.18 9.44 17.63
C PRO A 73 8.72 9.73 17.25
N ALA A 74 8.48 10.69 16.34
CA ALA A 74 7.15 11.02 15.88
C ALA A 74 6.50 9.86 15.12
N VAL A 75 7.20 9.28 14.15
CA VAL A 75 6.68 8.18 13.33
C VAL A 75 6.44 6.93 14.19
N LYS A 76 7.35 6.63 15.14
CA LYS A 76 7.16 5.54 16.11
C LYS A 76 5.93 5.75 16.99
N ALA A 77 5.73 6.94 17.54
CA ALA A 77 4.56 7.26 18.35
C ALA A 77 3.27 7.21 17.53
N ALA A 78 3.27 7.81 16.34
CA ALA A 78 2.13 7.84 15.43
C ALA A 78 1.64 6.44 15.02
N SER A 79 2.55 5.48 14.86
CA SER A 79 2.22 4.10 14.50
C SER A 79 1.40 3.34 15.55
N THR A 80 1.40 3.83 16.81
CA THR A 80 0.61 3.25 17.91
C THR A 80 -0.60 4.11 18.31
N MET A 81 -0.76 5.30 17.75
CA MET A 81 -1.90 6.18 18.04
C MET A 81 -3.17 5.68 17.35
N TYR A 82 -4.24 5.51 18.12
CA TYR A 82 -5.57 5.16 17.59
C TYR A 82 -6.27 6.31 16.88
N ALA A 83 -6.05 7.55 17.34
CA ALA A 83 -6.71 8.75 16.84
C ALA A 83 -5.69 9.74 16.27
N ASP A 84 -6.18 10.61 15.41
CA ASP A 84 -5.43 11.77 14.94
C ASP A 84 -5.16 12.76 16.07
N GLY A 85 -4.10 13.55 15.95
CA GLY A 85 -3.74 14.55 16.97
C GLY A 85 -2.25 14.90 16.99
N THR A 86 -1.90 15.70 18.00
CA THR A 86 -0.52 16.15 18.21
C THR A 86 0.38 15.03 18.74
N ILE A 87 1.60 14.98 18.20
CA ILE A 87 2.63 14.00 18.57
C ILE A 87 3.70 14.73 19.41
N ALA A 88 3.54 14.73 20.73
CA ALA A 88 4.43 15.46 21.65
C ALA A 88 5.90 15.06 21.49
N ALA A 89 6.20 13.77 21.33
CA ALA A 89 7.57 13.28 21.10
C ALA A 89 8.18 13.85 19.81
N GLY A 90 7.38 14.05 18.78
CA GLY A 90 7.83 14.67 17.52
C GLY A 90 8.09 16.16 17.67
N VAL A 91 7.27 16.86 18.44
CA VAL A 91 7.48 18.30 18.73
C VAL A 91 8.82 18.50 19.43
N THR A 92 9.09 17.71 20.47
CA THR A 92 10.37 17.77 21.21
C THR A 92 11.56 17.43 20.30
N ASP A 93 11.44 16.40 19.47
CA ASP A 93 12.49 15.99 18.53
C ASP A 93 12.79 17.09 17.49
N ALA A 94 11.77 17.67 16.88
CA ALA A 94 11.93 18.80 15.95
C ALA A 94 12.65 19.99 16.60
N GLN A 95 12.29 20.33 17.84
CA GLN A 95 12.94 21.41 18.57
C GLN A 95 14.41 21.10 18.85
N ASN A 96 14.72 19.90 19.28
CA ASN A 96 16.09 19.45 19.56
C ASN A 96 16.96 19.47 18.29
N ILE A 97 16.42 19.01 17.16
CA ILE A 97 17.15 19.05 15.88
C ILE A 97 17.44 20.50 15.47
N PHE A 98 16.44 21.39 15.55
CA PHE A 98 16.62 22.81 15.25
C PHE A 98 17.69 23.42 16.11
N ASP A 99 17.62 23.24 17.45
CA ASP A 99 18.57 23.80 18.41
C ASP A 99 20.01 23.31 18.17
N ALA A 100 20.15 22.01 17.87
CA ALA A 100 21.46 21.43 17.53
C ALA A 100 22.09 22.06 16.27
N GLN A 101 21.28 22.37 15.26
CA GLN A 101 21.75 23.00 14.01
C GLN A 101 22.22 24.44 14.22
N VAL A 102 21.64 25.17 15.18
CA VAL A 102 21.95 26.58 15.41
C VAL A 102 22.92 26.83 16.57
N ALA A 103 23.20 25.81 17.39
CA ALA A 103 24.00 25.93 18.62
C ALA A 103 25.37 26.61 18.41
N SER A 104 26.08 26.31 17.35
CA SER A 104 27.41 26.86 17.01
C SER A 104 27.38 28.31 16.50
N LYS A 105 26.18 28.87 16.24
CA LYS A 105 25.98 30.17 15.57
C LYS A 105 25.16 31.16 16.41
N SER A 106 24.92 30.86 17.67
CA SER A 106 24.00 31.59 18.57
C SER A 106 24.35 33.05 18.82
N THR A 107 25.57 33.50 18.49
CA THR A 107 26.02 34.89 18.65
C THR A 107 25.66 35.81 17.46
N SER A 108 25.06 35.24 16.39
CA SER A 108 24.82 35.96 15.15
C SER A 108 23.45 36.64 15.09
N TRP A 109 22.57 36.33 16.01
CA TRP A 109 21.21 36.86 16.13
C TRP A 109 20.81 37.04 17.60
N MET A 110 19.71 37.80 17.81
CA MET A 110 19.07 38.01 19.11
C MET A 110 17.62 37.55 19.06
N ASP A 111 17.03 37.30 20.21
CA ASP A 111 15.61 37.02 20.40
C ASP A 111 15.10 35.88 19.48
N LEU A 112 15.90 34.83 19.32
CA LEU A 112 15.49 33.65 18.54
C LEU A 112 14.31 32.96 19.23
N GLN A 113 13.15 32.99 18.57
CA GLN A 113 11.96 32.21 18.95
C GLN A 113 11.76 31.12 17.93
N ARG A 114 11.39 29.93 18.38
CA ARG A 114 11.01 28.81 17.52
C ARG A 114 9.76 28.13 18.03
N THR A 115 8.93 27.65 17.10
CA THR A 115 7.79 26.79 17.36
C THR A 115 7.86 25.57 16.46
N ALA A 116 7.45 24.43 16.99
CA ALA A 116 7.30 23.20 16.22
C ALA A 116 5.90 22.63 16.47
N ALA A 117 5.24 22.17 15.41
CA ALA A 117 4.01 21.42 15.47
C ALA A 117 4.20 20.12 14.69
N VAL A 118 3.95 18.98 15.35
CA VAL A 118 3.99 17.66 14.71
C VAL A 118 2.70 16.96 15.01
N THR A 119 1.98 16.58 13.94
CA THR A 119 0.62 16.02 14.05
C THR A 119 0.49 14.77 13.19
N LYS A 120 -0.39 13.84 13.62
CA LYS A 120 -0.93 12.77 12.79
C LYS A 120 -2.31 13.18 12.30
N THR A 121 -2.55 13.01 11.01
CA THR A 121 -3.87 13.20 10.38
C THR A 121 -4.03 12.18 9.26
N ASN A 122 -5.06 11.34 9.34
CA ASN A 122 -5.38 10.31 8.35
C ASN A 122 -4.16 9.47 7.92
N GLY A 123 -3.34 9.01 8.89
CA GLY A 123 -2.17 8.20 8.61
C GLY A 123 -0.94 8.96 8.10
N THR A 124 -1.02 10.28 7.97
CA THR A 124 0.12 11.14 7.60
C THR A 124 0.66 11.86 8.83
N VAL A 125 1.96 11.78 9.06
CA VAL A 125 2.69 12.59 10.05
C VAL A 125 3.20 13.84 9.36
N SER A 126 2.78 14.99 9.83
CA SER A 126 3.19 16.30 9.31
C SER A 126 3.95 17.07 10.37
N SER A 127 5.04 17.72 9.99
CA SER A 127 5.83 18.61 10.82
C SER A 127 5.85 20.01 10.23
N THR A 128 5.68 21.02 11.08
CA THR A 128 5.84 22.44 10.74
C THR A 128 6.77 23.07 11.76
N VAL A 129 7.88 23.63 11.31
CA VAL A 129 8.85 24.35 12.15
C VAL A 129 8.92 25.80 11.70
N GLN A 130 8.72 26.71 12.65
CA GLN A 130 8.76 28.15 12.40
C GLN A 130 9.78 28.81 13.29
N PHE A 131 10.40 29.86 12.81
CA PHE A 131 11.29 30.69 13.60
C PHE A 131 11.10 32.19 13.34
N THR A 132 11.46 33.01 14.33
CA THR A 132 11.67 34.44 14.22
C THR A 132 12.94 34.80 14.95
N ALA A 133 13.70 35.76 14.44
CA ALA A 133 14.90 36.27 15.10
C ALA A 133 15.16 37.72 14.71
N GLN A 134 15.99 38.45 15.54
CA GLN A 134 16.46 39.77 15.24
C GLN A 134 17.95 39.71 14.85
N VAL A 135 18.28 40.31 13.71
CA VAL A 135 19.69 40.43 13.25
C VAL A 135 20.17 41.85 13.51
N PRO A 136 21.24 42.06 14.32
CA PRO A 136 21.82 43.39 14.55
C PRO A 136 22.31 43.99 13.25
N THR A 137 21.96 45.25 13.00
CA THR A 137 22.44 46.03 11.86
C THR A 137 23.76 46.74 12.27
N VAL A 138 24.64 46.93 11.28
CA VAL A 138 25.91 47.67 11.46
C VAL A 138 25.76 49.10 10.93
N PHE A 139 25.31 49.21 9.70
CA PHE A 139 25.21 50.52 9.02
C PHE A 139 23.87 51.20 9.23
N MET A 140 22.76 50.45 9.18
CA MET A 140 21.42 51.01 9.41
C MET A 140 21.24 51.48 10.87
N GLY A 141 22.04 50.96 11.81
CA GLY A 141 22.09 51.42 13.21
C GLY A 141 22.46 52.88 13.33
N LEU A 142 23.33 53.41 12.44
CA LEU A 142 23.67 54.83 12.37
C LEU A 142 22.48 55.74 12.05
N PHE A 143 21.44 55.17 11.44
CA PHE A 143 20.18 55.87 11.06
C PHE A 143 19.00 55.46 11.97
N GLY A 144 19.32 54.90 13.16
CA GLY A 144 18.32 54.56 14.19
C GLY A 144 17.64 53.20 14.04
N LYS A 145 17.98 52.40 13.02
CA LYS A 145 17.44 51.04 12.88
C LYS A 145 18.47 50.02 13.36
N THR A 146 18.39 49.60 14.59
CA THR A 146 19.41 48.78 15.28
C THR A 146 19.29 47.27 14.97
N SER A 147 18.14 46.76 14.46
CA SER A 147 17.97 45.38 14.10
C SER A 147 17.03 45.18 12.91
N MET A 148 17.13 44.04 12.25
CA MET A 148 16.21 43.55 11.21
C MET A 148 15.58 42.24 11.66
N SER A 149 14.23 42.16 11.60
CA SER A 149 13.50 40.94 11.87
C SER A 149 13.58 39.99 10.67
N ILE A 150 13.93 38.77 10.96
CA ILE A 150 13.88 37.66 9.98
C ILE A 150 12.95 36.55 10.48
N SER A 151 12.32 35.84 9.58
CA SER A 151 11.43 34.72 9.88
C SER A 151 11.44 33.68 8.76
N GLY A 152 11.03 32.48 9.10
CA GLY A 152 10.86 31.41 8.14
C GLY A 152 9.97 30.31 8.67
N THR A 153 9.46 29.48 7.76
CA THR A 153 8.64 28.31 8.06
C THR A 153 9.11 27.19 7.14
N SER A 154 9.30 26.02 7.69
CA SER A 154 9.51 24.78 6.94
C SER A 154 8.44 23.76 7.30
N LYS A 155 8.05 22.97 6.31
CA LYS A 155 7.05 21.89 6.45
C LYS A 155 7.57 20.62 5.80
N ALA A 156 7.29 19.49 6.44
CA ALA A 156 7.54 18.17 5.89
C ALA A 156 6.42 17.23 6.29
N SER A 157 6.18 16.20 5.49
CA SER A 157 5.20 15.15 5.79
C SER A 157 5.72 13.79 5.38
N ASN A 158 5.22 12.75 6.06
CA ASN A 158 5.53 11.36 5.78
C ASN A 158 4.31 10.50 6.07
N SER A 159 3.88 9.68 5.11
CA SER A 159 2.77 8.76 5.30
C SER A 159 3.22 7.55 6.11
N LEU A 160 2.38 7.14 7.07
CA LEU A 160 2.60 5.94 7.84
C LEU A 160 2.37 4.71 6.96
N PRO A 161 3.12 3.63 7.18
CA PRO A 161 2.87 2.39 6.47
C PRO A 161 1.51 1.80 6.85
N LEU A 162 0.86 1.15 5.87
CA LEU A 162 -0.38 0.43 6.09
C LEU A 162 -0.17 -0.78 7.00
N TYR A 163 -0.99 -0.89 8.05
CA TYR A 163 -1.19 -2.14 8.79
C TYR A 163 -2.41 -2.88 8.22
N ALA A 164 -2.22 -4.12 7.83
CA ALA A 164 -3.26 -4.90 7.18
C ALA A 164 -3.31 -6.36 7.64
N ASP A 165 -4.53 -6.86 7.76
CA ASP A 165 -4.80 -8.29 7.89
C ASP A 165 -5.28 -8.81 6.54
N PHE A 166 -4.63 -9.84 6.05
CA PHE A 166 -4.97 -10.52 4.81
C PHE A 166 -5.58 -11.89 5.13
N TYR A 167 -6.75 -12.13 4.59
CA TYR A 167 -7.49 -13.38 4.67
C TYR A 167 -7.50 -14.01 3.29
N LEU A 168 -6.63 -14.99 3.07
CA LEU A 168 -6.52 -15.69 1.80
C LEU A 168 -7.62 -16.76 1.76
N LEU A 169 -8.54 -16.64 0.83
CA LEU A 169 -9.56 -17.63 0.51
C LEU A 169 -9.19 -18.28 -0.82
N LEU A 170 -8.73 -19.50 -0.74
CA LEU A 170 -8.09 -20.21 -1.84
C LEU A 170 -8.97 -21.40 -2.25
N ASP A 171 -9.42 -21.35 -3.49
CA ASP A 171 -10.17 -22.46 -4.07
C ASP A 171 -9.27 -23.68 -4.19
N ASN A 172 -9.69 -24.78 -3.59
CA ASN A 172 -9.01 -26.07 -3.68
C ASN A 172 -9.95 -27.18 -4.17
N THR A 173 -11.09 -26.80 -4.75
CA THR A 173 -12.08 -27.73 -5.29
C THR A 173 -11.53 -28.49 -6.52
N PRO A 174 -12.17 -29.58 -6.96
CA PRO A 174 -11.61 -30.43 -8.02
C PRO A 174 -11.27 -29.69 -9.31
N SER A 175 -11.90 -28.55 -9.63
CA SER A 175 -11.58 -27.72 -10.81
C SER A 175 -10.17 -27.13 -10.75
N MET A 176 -9.56 -27.00 -9.55
CA MET A 176 -8.17 -26.58 -9.38
C MET A 176 -7.15 -27.71 -9.64
N GLY A 177 -7.63 -28.93 -9.90
CA GLY A 177 -6.82 -30.07 -10.31
C GLY A 177 -6.47 -30.08 -11.81
N VAL A 178 -6.84 -29.06 -12.57
CA VAL A 178 -6.46 -28.97 -13.99
C VAL A 178 -4.98 -28.57 -14.14
N GLY A 179 -4.34 -29.00 -15.24
CA GLY A 179 -2.98 -28.61 -15.56
C GLY A 179 -2.79 -27.10 -15.61
N ALA A 180 -1.69 -26.59 -15.03
CA ALA A 180 -1.43 -25.16 -14.93
C ALA A 180 -1.09 -24.51 -16.28
N THR A 181 -0.57 -25.30 -17.23
CA THR A 181 -0.22 -24.83 -18.57
C THR A 181 -0.94 -25.66 -19.64
N THR A 182 -1.02 -25.17 -20.86
CA THR A 182 -1.52 -25.93 -21.99
C THR A 182 -0.72 -27.23 -22.21
N ALA A 183 0.56 -27.23 -21.93
CA ALA A 183 1.42 -28.43 -22.00
C ALA A 183 1.00 -29.47 -20.95
N ASP A 184 0.77 -29.05 -19.71
CA ASP A 184 0.30 -29.90 -18.62
C ASP A 184 -1.07 -30.50 -18.92
N ILE A 185 -2.00 -29.67 -19.42
CA ILE A 185 -3.32 -30.10 -19.85
C ILE A 185 -3.21 -31.18 -20.94
N ASN A 186 -2.42 -30.94 -21.98
CA ASN A 186 -2.21 -31.90 -23.08
C ASN A 186 -1.56 -33.20 -22.59
N THR A 187 -0.65 -33.13 -21.63
CA THR A 187 -0.03 -34.30 -21.00
C THR A 187 -1.08 -35.18 -20.33
N MET A 188 -1.98 -34.58 -19.53
CA MET A 188 -3.08 -35.30 -18.88
C MET A 188 -4.07 -35.91 -19.90
N VAL A 189 -4.53 -35.11 -20.87
CA VAL A 189 -5.43 -35.54 -21.91
C VAL A 189 -4.87 -36.75 -22.70
N ASN A 190 -3.58 -36.69 -23.05
CA ASN A 190 -2.93 -37.78 -23.78
C ASN A 190 -2.76 -39.04 -22.90
N ALA A 191 -2.39 -38.89 -21.64
CA ALA A 191 -2.20 -39.98 -20.70
C ALA A 191 -3.50 -40.72 -20.35
N THR A 192 -4.64 -40.01 -20.43
CA THR A 192 -5.97 -40.55 -20.11
C THR A 192 -6.77 -40.96 -21.36
N LYS A 193 -6.24 -40.73 -22.57
CA LYS A 193 -6.95 -40.93 -23.86
C LYS A 193 -7.61 -42.29 -24.01
N ASN A 194 -6.99 -43.36 -23.53
CA ASN A 194 -7.46 -44.73 -23.68
C ASN A 194 -8.03 -45.31 -22.36
N LYS A 195 -8.40 -44.47 -21.41
CA LYS A 195 -9.07 -44.94 -20.19
C LYS A 195 -10.53 -45.27 -20.45
N SER A 196 -11.06 -46.23 -19.71
CA SER A 196 -12.47 -46.69 -19.85
C SER A 196 -13.47 -45.71 -19.25
N SER A 197 -13.06 -44.88 -18.32
CA SER A 197 -13.86 -43.78 -17.76
C SER A 197 -13.05 -42.51 -17.84
N ASP A 198 -13.69 -41.37 -18.03
CA ASP A 198 -13.10 -40.04 -18.09
C ASP A 198 -11.91 -39.97 -19.09
N ALA A 199 -12.14 -40.54 -20.28
CA ALA A 199 -11.15 -40.53 -21.34
C ALA A 199 -10.85 -39.10 -21.81
N SER A 200 -9.56 -38.83 -22.13
CA SER A 200 -9.08 -37.51 -22.53
C SER A 200 -9.37 -36.43 -21.49
N CYS A 201 -9.21 -36.78 -20.21
CA CYS A 201 -9.50 -35.90 -19.09
C CYS A 201 -8.32 -34.94 -18.81
N ALA A 202 -8.64 -33.63 -18.71
CA ALA A 202 -7.68 -32.61 -18.35
C ALA A 202 -7.54 -32.44 -16.82
N PHE A 203 -8.46 -33.01 -16.03
CA PHE A 203 -8.52 -32.86 -14.59
C PHE A 203 -7.84 -34.01 -13.84
N ALA A 204 -7.09 -33.68 -12.82
CA ALA A 204 -6.42 -34.61 -11.92
C ALA A 204 -7.26 -34.78 -10.64
N CYS A 205 -8.40 -35.47 -10.74
CA CYS A 205 -9.28 -35.72 -9.58
C CYS A 205 -8.57 -36.57 -8.54
N HIS A 206 -8.60 -36.14 -7.27
CA HIS A 206 -8.05 -36.88 -6.14
C HIS A 206 -9.09 -37.85 -5.55
N ASP A 207 -9.30 -38.96 -6.27
CA ASP A 207 -10.31 -39.99 -5.98
C ASP A 207 -9.73 -41.05 -5.02
N LEU A 208 -10.16 -41.01 -3.77
CA LEU A 208 -9.67 -41.92 -2.72
C LEU A 208 -10.01 -43.41 -3.00
N SER A 209 -11.09 -43.68 -3.77
CA SER A 209 -11.44 -45.07 -4.12
C SER A 209 -10.45 -45.71 -5.08
N LYS A 210 -9.72 -44.88 -5.83
CA LYS A 210 -8.71 -45.32 -6.82
C LYS A 210 -7.26 -45.03 -6.39
N TYR A 211 -7.06 -44.29 -5.30
CA TYR A 211 -5.74 -43.96 -4.82
C TYR A 211 -4.92 -45.22 -4.50
N PRO A 212 -3.62 -45.35 -4.91
CA PRO A 212 -2.78 -44.34 -5.58
C PRO A 212 -2.81 -44.40 -7.12
N ASN A 213 -3.84 -44.94 -7.71
CA ASN A 213 -3.99 -45.06 -9.18
C ASN A 213 -5.02 -44.07 -9.74
N ASP A 214 -5.35 -43.03 -8.98
CA ASP A 214 -6.23 -41.93 -9.40
C ASP A 214 -5.51 -40.95 -10.34
N TYR A 215 -6.24 -40.01 -10.92
CA TYR A 215 -5.67 -39.06 -11.86
C TYR A 215 -4.78 -38.01 -11.17
N TYR A 216 -5.00 -37.73 -9.88
CA TYR A 216 -4.10 -36.91 -9.08
C TYR A 216 -2.70 -37.56 -8.99
N SER A 217 -2.63 -38.83 -8.60
CA SER A 217 -1.38 -39.58 -8.56
C SER A 217 -0.73 -39.72 -9.93
N LEU A 218 -1.54 -39.91 -10.99
CA LEU A 218 -1.05 -39.95 -12.36
C LEU A 218 -0.39 -38.61 -12.75
N ALA A 219 -1.05 -37.48 -12.45
CA ALA A 219 -0.49 -36.15 -12.71
C ALA A 219 0.88 -35.96 -12.03
N LYS A 220 0.97 -36.31 -10.72
CA LYS A 220 2.22 -36.25 -9.96
C LYS A 220 3.31 -37.12 -10.59
N ASN A 221 2.98 -38.36 -10.99
CA ASN A 221 3.93 -39.28 -11.61
C ASN A 221 4.43 -38.82 -12.99
N LEU A 222 3.60 -38.09 -13.71
CA LEU A 222 3.95 -37.51 -15.02
C LEU A 222 4.69 -36.16 -14.91
N GLY A 223 4.86 -35.64 -13.70
CA GLY A 223 5.45 -34.32 -13.48
C GLY A 223 4.57 -33.16 -13.94
N VAL A 224 3.25 -33.39 -14.07
CA VAL A 224 2.26 -32.37 -14.41
C VAL A 224 2.11 -31.41 -13.22
N THR A 225 2.28 -30.13 -13.48
CA THR A 225 1.98 -29.09 -12.50
C THR A 225 0.51 -28.73 -12.59
N MET A 226 -0.23 -28.87 -11.50
CA MET A 226 -1.63 -28.48 -11.41
C MET A 226 -1.77 -27.04 -10.95
N ARG A 227 -2.93 -26.41 -11.19
CA ARG A 227 -3.23 -25.05 -10.69
C ARG A 227 -3.10 -24.96 -9.16
N ILE A 228 -3.53 -25.99 -8.44
CA ILE A 228 -3.39 -26.05 -6.97
C ILE A 228 -1.91 -26.02 -6.53
N ASP A 229 -1.00 -26.66 -7.29
CA ASP A 229 0.44 -26.63 -6.98
C ASP A 229 1.03 -25.23 -7.17
N VAL A 230 0.61 -24.54 -8.24
CA VAL A 230 1.01 -23.14 -8.48
C VAL A 230 0.44 -22.23 -7.40
N LEU A 231 -0.83 -22.44 -7.01
CA LEU A 231 -1.47 -21.65 -5.96
C LEU A 231 -0.77 -21.83 -4.60
N ARG A 232 -0.40 -23.07 -4.26
CA ARG A 232 0.41 -23.37 -3.06
C ARG A 232 1.73 -22.59 -3.07
N SER A 233 2.49 -22.69 -4.16
CA SER A 233 3.78 -22.00 -4.31
C SER A 233 3.61 -20.48 -4.30
N ALA A 234 2.60 -19.95 -4.98
CA ALA A 234 2.27 -18.53 -5.01
C ALA A 234 1.93 -17.99 -3.62
N THR A 235 1.18 -18.78 -2.83
CA THR A 235 0.85 -18.41 -1.45
C THR A 235 2.10 -18.34 -0.57
N GLN A 236 3.02 -19.29 -0.69
CA GLN A 236 4.30 -19.25 0.04
C GLN A 236 5.13 -18.04 -0.36
N GLN A 237 5.25 -17.73 -1.65
CA GLN A 237 5.98 -16.56 -2.16
C GLN A 237 5.34 -15.24 -1.70
N LEU A 238 4.01 -15.18 -1.62
CA LEU A 238 3.31 -14.01 -1.08
C LEU A 238 3.69 -13.73 0.38
N MET A 239 3.84 -14.79 1.21
CA MET A 239 4.29 -14.63 2.61
C MET A 239 5.72 -14.05 2.66
N ASP A 240 6.62 -14.52 1.79
CA ASP A 240 7.99 -14.02 1.71
C ASP A 240 8.03 -12.57 1.20
N THR A 241 7.19 -12.24 0.22
CA THR A 241 7.03 -10.86 -0.26
C THR A 241 6.50 -9.95 0.85
N ALA A 242 5.49 -10.36 1.60
CA ALA A 242 4.96 -9.58 2.71
C ALA A 242 6.00 -9.39 3.82
N LYS A 243 6.78 -10.43 4.13
CA LYS A 243 7.87 -10.37 5.11
C LYS A 243 8.97 -9.38 4.70
N SER A 244 9.38 -9.38 3.44
CA SER A 244 10.41 -8.46 2.93
C SER A 244 9.91 -7.03 2.77
N THR A 245 8.61 -6.84 2.57
CA THR A 245 7.97 -5.52 2.43
C THR A 245 7.67 -4.88 3.78
N ALA A 246 7.47 -5.68 4.84
CA ALA A 246 7.15 -5.19 6.16
C ALA A 246 8.29 -4.34 6.75
N VAL A 247 7.93 -3.14 7.21
CA VAL A 247 8.85 -2.19 7.84
C VAL A 247 8.78 -2.28 9.37
N TYR A 248 7.62 -2.63 9.90
CA TYR A 248 7.34 -2.71 11.33
C TYR A 248 6.84 -4.09 11.71
N SER A 249 7.06 -4.45 12.97
CA SER A 249 6.51 -5.68 13.55
C SER A 249 4.99 -5.68 13.45
N ASN A 250 4.41 -6.81 13.10
CA ASN A 250 2.97 -7.01 12.98
C ASN A 250 2.28 -6.07 11.95
N GLN A 251 3.04 -5.52 11.01
CA GLN A 251 2.49 -4.67 9.95
C GLN A 251 1.52 -5.45 9.06
N PHE A 252 1.86 -6.68 8.72
CA PHE A 252 1.02 -7.60 7.97
C PHE A 252 0.76 -8.85 8.81
N ARG A 253 -0.52 -9.26 8.85
CA ARG A 253 -0.93 -10.55 9.41
C ARG A 253 -1.67 -11.32 8.33
N MET A 254 -1.46 -12.64 8.27
CA MET A 254 -2.01 -13.51 7.24
C MET A 254 -2.81 -14.63 7.86
N ALA A 255 -3.98 -14.92 7.30
CA ALA A 255 -4.76 -16.13 7.52
C ALA A 255 -4.95 -16.84 6.19
N ILE A 256 -5.02 -18.17 6.19
CA ILE A 256 -5.18 -18.98 4.98
C ILE A 256 -6.35 -19.92 5.19
N TYR A 257 -7.29 -19.88 4.25
CA TYR A 257 -8.49 -20.71 4.22
C TYR A 257 -8.66 -21.37 2.86
N THR A 258 -9.29 -22.54 2.86
CA THR A 258 -9.70 -23.27 1.65
C THR A 258 -11.20 -23.58 1.69
N PHE A 259 -11.75 -24.14 0.62
CA PHE A 259 -13.17 -24.45 0.44
C PHE A 259 -13.62 -25.75 1.09
N GLY A 260 -12.69 -26.53 1.58
CA GLY A 260 -12.96 -27.79 2.25
C GLY A 260 -11.70 -28.65 2.38
N ALA A 261 -11.67 -29.50 3.40
CA ALA A 261 -10.60 -30.50 3.52
C ALA A 261 -10.86 -31.66 2.55
N SER A 262 -12.13 -31.96 2.26
CA SER A 262 -12.58 -33.01 1.36
C SER A 262 -14.01 -32.72 0.90
N ALA A 263 -14.49 -33.40 -0.14
CA ALA A 263 -15.89 -33.34 -0.57
C ALA A 263 -16.89 -33.80 0.48
N THR A 264 -16.46 -34.58 1.47
CA THR A 264 -17.29 -34.95 2.63
C THR A 264 -17.27 -33.94 3.74
N ASN A 265 -16.36 -32.96 3.69
CA ASN A 265 -16.21 -31.88 4.67
C ASN A 265 -15.91 -30.56 3.94
N THR A 266 -16.91 -30.13 3.17
CA THR A 266 -16.93 -28.84 2.47
C THR A 266 -17.18 -27.69 3.44
N GLY A 267 -16.78 -26.49 3.09
CA GLY A 267 -16.93 -25.27 3.88
C GLY A 267 -15.60 -24.64 4.23
N LEU A 268 -15.65 -23.50 4.93
CA LEU A 268 -14.45 -22.74 5.26
C LEU A 268 -13.49 -23.55 6.13
N THR A 269 -12.40 -23.99 5.53
CA THR A 269 -11.37 -24.79 6.23
C THR A 269 -10.15 -23.94 6.51
N THR A 270 -9.72 -23.90 7.78
CA THR A 270 -8.57 -23.12 8.22
C THR A 270 -7.26 -23.90 8.01
N ILE A 271 -6.41 -23.43 7.13
CA ILE A 271 -5.03 -23.92 6.95
C ILE A 271 -4.10 -23.17 7.93
N GLN A 272 -4.31 -21.87 8.10
CA GLN A 272 -3.58 -21.02 9.02
C GLN A 272 -4.50 -19.95 9.61
N SER A 273 -4.62 -19.93 10.93
CA SER A 273 -5.28 -18.83 11.63
C SER A 273 -4.47 -17.53 11.51
N LEU A 274 -5.13 -16.38 11.65
CA LEU A 274 -4.50 -15.06 11.49
C LEU A 274 -3.25 -14.94 12.37
N THR A 275 -2.10 -14.73 11.74
CA THR A 275 -0.80 -14.64 12.41
C THR A 275 0.08 -13.55 11.82
N ALA A 276 0.88 -12.90 12.65
CA ALA A 276 1.97 -12.03 12.26
C ALA A 276 3.29 -12.80 11.99
N ASN A 277 3.34 -14.07 12.39
CA ASN A 277 4.48 -14.94 12.09
C ASN A 277 4.35 -15.48 10.65
N LEU A 278 4.84 -14.70 9.69
CA LEU A 278 4.74 -15.03 8.27
C LEU A 278 5.57 -16.27 7.91
N THR A 279 6.60 -16.62 8.68
CA THR A 279 7.34 -17.88 8.49
C THR A 279 6.47 -19.09 8.83
N THR A 280 5.69 -19.03 9.92
CA THR A 280 4.69 -20.07 10.24
C THR A 280 3.64 -20.15 9.13
N ALA A 281 3.16 -19.01 8.62
CA ALA A 281 2.19 -18.97 7.53
C ALA A 281 2.75 -19.61 6.24
N THR A 282 4.03 -19.37 5.89
CA THR A 282 4.72 -20.04 4.75
C THR A 282 4.74 -21.56 4.94
N THR A 283 5.05 -22.03 6.15
CA THR A 283 5.08 -23.48 6.46
C THR A 283 3.68 -24.09 6.35
N SER A 284 2.66 -23.43 6.89
CA SER A 284 1.26 -23.90 6.80
C SER A 284 0.74 -23.90 5.37
N ALA A 285 1.15 -22.94 4.54
CA ALA A 285 0.79 -22.88 3.12
C ALA A 285 1.26 -24.10 2.34
N ALA A 286 2.30 -24.81 2.78
CA ALA A 286 2.73 -26.08 2.19
C ALA A 286 1.65 -27.19 2.27
N GLY A 287 0.70 -27.05 3.21
CA GLY A 287 -0.45 -27.96 3.36
C GLY A 287 -1.63 -27.68 2.44
N ILE A 288 -1.56 -26.64 1.59
CA ILE A 288 -2.60 -26.37 0.59
C ILE A 288 -2.54 -27.49 -0.45
N ASP A 289 -3.63 -28.22 -0.61
CA ASP A 289 -3.74 -29.28 -1.62
C ASP A 289 -5.15 -29.41 -2.17
N LEU A 290 -5.26 -30.16 -3.27
CA LEU A 290 -6.53 -30.43 -3.93
C LEU A 290 -7.48 -31.14 -2.97
N MET A 291 -8.75 -30.74 -2.97
CA MET A 291 -9.81 -31.40 -2.23
C MET A 291 -9.92 -32.87 -2.67
N THR A 292 -9.97 -33.78 -1.70
CA THR A 292 -10.17 -35.19 -1.97
C THR A 292 -11.65 -35.52 -2.15
N VAL A 293 -11.95 -36.43 -3.08
CA VAL A 293 -13.30 -36.99 -3.26
C VAL A 293 -13.29 -38.47 -2.86
N PRO A 294 -14.32 -38.98 -2.17
CA PRO A 294 -14.36 -40.40 -1.79
C PRO A 294 -14.35 -41.32 -3.00
N TYR A 295 -15.03 -40.93 -4.06
CA TYR A 295 -15.13 -41.60 -5.34
C TYR A 295 -15.66 -40.62 -6.39
N GLN A 296 -15.50 -40.95 -7.68
CA GLN A 296 -15.97 -40.16 -8.79
C GLN A 296 -17.48 -39.91 -8.72
N ASN A 297 -17.94 -38.67 -8.99
CA ASN A 297 -19.30 -38.17 -8.90
C ASN A 297 -19.91 -38.32 -7.49
N TYR A 298 -19.10 -38.27 -6.43
CA TYR A 298 -19.60 -38.19 -5.07
C TYR A 298 -20.52 -36.98 -4.92
N ALA A 299 -21.69 -37.17 -4.32
CA ALA A 299 -22.71 -36.14 -4.12
C ALA A 299 -23.03 -35.33 -5.41
N ASP A 300 -22.94 -35.99 -6.62
CA ASP A 300 -23.10 -35.36 -7.92
C ASP A 300 -22.14 -34.15 -8.15
N ASP A 301 -20.89 -34.25 -7.61
CA ASP A 301 -19.82 -33.23 -7.70
C ASP A 301 -20.20 -31.84 -7.15
N THR A 302 -21.07 -31.76 -6.15
CA THR A 302 -21.51 -30.48 -5.56
C THR A 302 -20.50 -29.97 -4.52
N ASP A 303 -19.26 -29.69 -4.96
CA ASP A 303 -18.11 -29.47 -4.07
C ASP A 303 -17.72 -27.98 -3.92
N THR A 304 -18.34 -27.05 -4.69
CA THR A 304 -17.96 -25.63 -4.74
C THR A 304 -19.13 -24.74 -4.30
N ASN A 305 -19.20 -24.40 -3.01
CA ASN A 305 -20.24 -23.52 -2.46
C ASN A 305 -19.66 -22.19 -2.02
N PHE A 306 -19.65 -21.18 -2.89
CA PHE A 306 -19.20 -19.81 -2.58
C PHE A 306 -20.04 -19.16 -1.46
N GLY A 307 -21.35 -19.42 -1.42
CA GLY A 307 -22.26 -18.79 -0.48
C GLY A 307 -21.89 -19.13 0.96
N ASP A 308 -21.71 -20.40 1.27
CA ASP A 308 -21.34 -20.86 2.61
C ASP A 308 -19.95 -20.34 3.00
N VAL A 309 -18.95 -20.54 2.12
CA VAL A 309 -17.56 -20.17 2.42
C VAL A 309 -17.38 -18.66 2.61
N LEU A 310 -18.01 -17.81 1.76
CA LEU A 310 -17.93 -16.35 1.89
C LEU A 310 -18.71 -15.85 3.10
N THR A 311 -19.83 -16.48 3.46
CA THR A 311 -20.61 -16.15 4.68
C THR A 311 -19.81 -16.47 5.94
N ASP A 312 -19.21 -17.65 5.99
CA ASP A 312 -18.38 -18.07 7.12
C ASP A 312 -17.14 -17.20 7.25
N LEU A 313 -16.45 -16.90 6.13
CA LEU A 313 -15.31 -15.99 6.12
C LEU A 313 -15.71 -14.59 6.58
N ASN A 314 -16.84 -14.06 6.11
CA ASN A 314 -17.35 -12.77 6.55
C ASN A 314 -17.59 -12.74 8.07
N SER A 315 -18.06 -13.84 8.65
CA SER A 315 -18.27 -13.98 10.08
C SER A 315 -16.96 -14.11 10.87
N ALA A 316 -15.95 -14.74 10.29
CA ALA A 316 -14.63 -14.91 10.90
C ALA A 316 -13.82 -13.62 10.93
N ILE A 317 -14.08 -12.67 10.02
CA ILE A 317 -13.35 -11.40 9.93
C ILE A 317 -13.94 -10.38 10.90
N SER A 318 -13.11 -9.89 11.84
CA SER A 318 -13.46 -8.76 12.71
C SER A 318 -13.64 -7.46 11.90
N ASN A 319 -14.30 -6.45 12.49
CA ASN A 319 -14.50 -5.18 11.81
C ASN A 319 -13.18 -4.55 11.35
N PRO A 320 -13.14 -3.98 10.13
CA PRO A 320 -11.96 -3.30 9.62
C PRO A 320 -11.60 -2.09 10.47
N GLY A 321 -10.29 -1.87 10.62
CA GLY A 321 -9.75 -0.64 11.17
C GLY A 321 -9.33 0.34 10.07
N THR A 322 -8.69 1.43 10.48
CA THR A 322 -8.20 2.47 9.57
C THR A 322 -6.92 2.07 8.82
N GLY A 323 -6.21 1.04 9.28
CA GLY A 323 -4.90 0.66 8.74
C GLY A 323 -3.73 1.49 9.25
N THR A 324 -3.96 2.44 10.15
CA THR A 324 -2.91 3.37 10.62
C THR A 324 -2.12 2.85 11.82
N SER A 325 -2.52 1.71 12.40
CA SER A 325 -1.82 1.07 13.53
C SER A 325 -2.04 -0.44 13.54
N SER A 326 -1.17 -1.17 14.23
CA SER A 326 -1.26 -2.62 14.42
C SER A 326 -2.52 -3.07 15.19
N SER A 327 -3.12 -2.18 15.96
CA SER A 327 -4.35 -2.42 16.72
C SER A 327 -5.62 -2.07 15.94
N SER A 328 -5.49 -1.38 14.81
CA SER A 328 -6.59 -0.98 13.93
C SER A 328 -6.27 -1.27 12.46
N PRO A 329 -5.93 -2.54 12.11
CA PRO A 329 -5.53 -2.89 10.75
C PRO A 329 -6.70 -2.88 9.78
N GLN A 330 -6.45 -2.49 8.54
CA GLN A 330 -7.36 -2.69 7.43
C GLN A 330 -7.52 -4.19 7.14
N LYS A 331 -8.69 -4.61 6.66
CA LYS A 331 -8.98 -6.01 6.32
C LYS A 331 -9.05 -6.19 4.81
N TYR A 332 -8.30 -7.16 4.33
CA TYR A 332 -8.30 -7.56 2.92
C TYR A 332 -8.60 -9.04 2.80
N VAL A 333 -9.47 -9.39 1.86
CA VAL A 333 -9.66 -10.77 1.42
C VAL A 333 -8.94 -10.93 0.09
N PHE A 334 -8.06 -11.92 0.00
CA PHE A 334 -7.51 -12.42 -1.26
C PHE A 334 -8.33 -13.63 -1.68
N PHE A 335 -9.19 -13.46 -2.66
CA PHE A 335 -10.07 -14.48 -3.17
C PHE A 335 -9.53 -15.01 -4.50
N VAL A 336 -9.14 -16.28 -4.52
CA VAL A 336 -8.57 -16.97 -5.69
C VAL A 336 -9.47 -18.13 -6.08
N SER A 337 -10.09 -18.09 -7.27
CA SER A 337 -10.99 -19.13 -7.79
C SER A 337 -11.15 -19.01 -9.29
N ASP A 338 -11.71 -20.05 -9.92
CA ASP A 338 -12.19 -20.06 -11.31
C ASP A 338 -13.63 -19.54 -11.48
N GLY A 339 -14.28 -19.18 -10.38
CA GLY A 339 -15.54 -18.42 -10.37
C GLY A 339 -16.81 -19.20 -10.71
N VAL A 340 -16.74 -20.52 -10.82
CA VAL A 340 -17.91 -21.36 -11.05
C VAL A 340 -18.33 -22.09 -9.77
N ALA A 341 -19.51 -21.78 -9.27
CA ALA A 341 -20.12 -22.52 -8.19
C ALA A 341 -20.66 -23.86 -8.69
N ASP A 342 -20.55 -24.85 -7.83
CA ASP A 342 -21.13 -26.18 -8.03
C ASP A 342 -21.67 -26.66 -6.68
N ARG A 343 -22.96 -26.47 -6.46
CA ARG A 343 -23.58 -26.65 -5.15
C ARG A 343 -24.94 -27.33 -5.20
N VAL A 344 -25.35 -27.89 -4.11
CA VAL A 344 -26.72 -28.37 -3.95
C VAL A 344 -27.70 -27.19 -3.99
N ASN A 345 -28.82 -27.32 -4.69
CA ASN A 345 -29.87 -26.33 -4.69
C ASN A 345 -30.43 -26.16 -3.25
N GLY A 346 -30.53 -24.92 -2.82
CA GLY A 346 -30.96 -24.58 -1.47
C GLY A 346 -31.57 -23.18 -1.40
N ASN A 347 -31.23 -22.43 -0.39
CA ASN A 347 -31.59 -21.01 -0.25
C ASN A 347 -30.33 -20.15 -0.22
N PRO A 348 -30.12 -19.26 -1.22
CA PRO A 348 -30.97 -18.98 -2.37
C PRO A 348 -31.03 -20.17 -3.36
N GLY A 349 -32.10 -20.25 -4.14
CA GLY A 349 -32.23 -21.23 -5.22
C GLY A 349 -31.22 -20.99 -6.34
N CYS A 350 -31.12 -21.92 -7.30
CA CYS A 350 -30.21 -21.78 -8.44
C CYS A 350 -30.60 -20.58 -9.32
N SER A 351 -29.59 -19.79 -9.71
CA SER A 351 -29.74 -18.67 -10.67
C SER A 351 -29.69 -19.11 -12.13
N GLN A 352 -29.21 -20.32 -12.39
CA GLN A 352 -29.12 -20.97 -13.71
C GLN A 352 -29.97 -22.23 -13.76
N PRO A 353 -30.26 -22.78 -14.95
CA PRO A 353 -30.95 -24.07 -15.05
C PRO A 353 -30.26 -25.16 -14.22
N VAL A 354 -31.04 -25.93 -13.48
CA VAL A 354 -30.53 -26.98 -12.62
C VAL A 354 -30.23 -28.26 -13.40
N THR A 355 -29.22 -28.99 -12.93
CA THR A 355 -29.01 -30.39 -13.33
C THR A 355 -29.56 -31.30 -12.24
N ASN A 356 -29.95 -32.51 -12.61
CA ASN A 356 -30.36 -33.55 -11.67
C ASN A 356 -29.46 -34.74 -11.92
N GLY A 357 -28.72 -35.12 -10.88
CA GLY A 357 -27.87 -36.30 -10.89
C GLY A 357 -28.11 -37.13 -9.64
N SER A 358 -27.40 -38.23 -9.55
CA SER A 358 -27.44 -39.07 -8.36
C SER A 358 -26.06 -39.54 -8.01
N ASP A 359 -25.81 -39.59 -6.73
CA ASP A 359 -24.62 -40.22 -6.18
C ASP A 359 -24.60 -41.71 -6.61
N PRO A 360 -23.52 -42.18 -7.26
CA PRO A 360 -23.50 -43.51 -7.83
C PRO A 360 -23.42 -44.64 -6.81
N GLN A 361 -22.99 -44.36 -5.58
CA GLN A 361 -22.93 -45.40 -4.55
C GLN A 361 -24.12 -45.39 -3.61
N THR A 362 -24.67 -44.22 -3.29
CA THR A 362 -25.80 -44.11 -2.36
C THR A 362 -27.16 -44.10 -3.09
N GLY A 363 -27.18 -43.79 -4.38
CA GLY A 363 -28.40 -43.58 -5.17
C GLY A 363 -29.18 -42.33 -4.76
N LYS A 364 -28.62 -41.46 -3.89
CA LYS A 364 -29.25 -40.21 -3.49
C LYS A 364 -29.28 -39.25 -4.65
N ASN A 365 -30.47 -38.70 -4.92
CA ASN A 365 -30.64 -37.68 -5.96
C ASN A 365 -30.22 -36.30 -5.44
N TYR A 366 -29.54 -35.52 -6.29
CA TYR A 366 -29.13 -34.16 -6.05
C TYR A 366 -29.75 -33.25 -7.12
N VAL A 367 -30.20 -32.07 -6.69
CA VAL A 367 -30.53 -30.94 -7.56
C VAL A 367 -29.31 -30.02 -7.50
N ARG A 368 -28.56 -29.96 -8.60
CA ARG A 368 -27.26 -29.33 -8.66
C ARG A 368 -27.34 -27.98 -9.35
N CYS A 369 -26.81 -26.95 -8.72
CA CYS A 369 -26.63 -25.61 -9.27
C CYS A 369 -25.21 -25.44 -9.78
N GLN A 370 -25.06 -25.29 -11.11
CA GLN A 370 -23.85 -24.79 -11.72
C GLN A 370 -24.11 -23.36 -12.16
N GLU A 371 -23.39 -22.40 -11.57
CA GLU A 371 -23.69 -20.98 -11.74
C GLU A 371 -22.45 -20.10 -11.50
N PRO A 372 -22.41 -18.86 -12.06
CA PRO A 372 -21.35 -17.95 -11.73
C PRO A 372 -21.46 -17.51 -10.27
N LEU A 373 -20.36 -17.05 -9.68
CA LEU A 373 -20.32 -16.48 -8.33
C LEU A 373 -21.47 -15.47 -8.11
N ASP A 374 -22.24 -15.64 -7.02
CA ASP A 374 -23.20 -14.62 -6.56
C ASP A 374 -22.46 -13.45 -5.88
N VAL A 375 -22.51 -12.29 -6.52
CA VAL A 375 -21.81 -11.06 -6.09
C VAL A 375 -22.38 -10.50 -4.79
N SER A 376 -23.57 -10.89 -4.37
CA SER A 376 -24.22 -10.38 -3.15
C SER A 376 -23.41 -10.68 -1.88
N PHE A 377 -22.74 -11.83 -1.80
CA PHE A 377 -21.85 -12.20 -0.70
C PHE A 377 -20.64 -11.27 -0.61
N CYS A 378 -20.03 -10.92 -1.75
CA CYS A 378 -18.94 -9.96 -1.84
C CYS A 378 -19.41 -8.55 -1.45
N THR A 379 -20.59 -8.15 -1.88
CA THR A 379 -21.18 -6.85 -1.55
C THR A 379 -21.40 -6.71 -0.04
N THR A 380 -21.87 -7.77 0.62
CA THR A 380 -22.03 -7.81 2.08
C THR A 380 -20.71 -7.54 2.81
N MET A 381 -19.62 -8.15 2.40
CA MET A 381 -18.28 -7.93 2.96
C MET A 381 -17.78 -6.49 2.67
N LYS A 382 -17.95 -6.01 1.44
CA LYS A 382 -17.54 -4.64 1.04
C LYS A 382 -18.31 -3.57 1.83
N ASN A 383 -19.59 -3.77 2.11
CA ASN A 383 -20.41 -2.86 2.93
C ASN A 383 -19.92 -2.76 4.38
N ARG A 384 -19.20 -3.76 4.90
CA ARG A 384 -18.50 -3.70 6.17
C ARG A 384 -17.16 -2.96 6.11
N GLY A 385 -16.72 -2.52 4.93
CA GLY A 385 -15.40 -1.91 4.71
C GLY A 385 -14.26 -2.91 4.48
N ILE A 386 -14.56 -4.20 4.33
CA ILE A 386 -13.58 -5.22 3.95
C ILE A 386 -13.26 -5.04 2.46
N LYS A 387 -11.99 -4.96 2.13
CA LYS A 387 -11.54 -4.87 0.73
C LYS A 387 -11.29 -6.27 0.17
N ILE A 388 -11.77 -6.53 -1.04
CA ILE A 388 -11.64 -7.84 -1.69
C ILE A 388 -10.73 -7.70 -2.91
N ALA A 389 -9.60 -8.39 -2.88
CA ALA A 389 -8.72 -8.58 -4.01
C ALA A 389 -9.04 -9.93 -4.65
N VAL A 390 -9.45 -9.91 -5.92
CA VAL A 390 -9.84 -11.11 -6.66
C VAL A 390 -8.77 -11.46 -7.68
N LEU A 391 -8.31 -12.69 -7.60
CA LEU A 391 -7.52 -13.33 -8.64
C LEU A 391 -8.40 -14.39 -9.31
N TYR A 392 -8.90 -14.07 -10.49
CA TYR A 392 -9.68 -14.97 -11.29
C TYR A 392 -8.76 -15.86 -12.14
N THR A 393 -8.76 -17.16 -11.86
CA THR A 393 -8.10 -18.15 -12.72
C THR A 393 -9.07 -18.56 -13.80
N THR A 394 -8.85 -18.08 -15.05
CA THR A 394 -9.79 -18.22 -16.16
C THR A 394 -10.36 -19.64 -16.26
N TYR A 395 -11.69 -19.77 -16.22
CA TYR A 395 -12.36 -21.03 -16.43
C TYR A 395 -12.12 -21.53 -17.86
N LEU A 396 -11.63 -22.76 -18.00
CA LEU A 396 -11.27 -23.29 -19.31
C LEU A 396 -12.51 -23.64 -20.13
N ALA A 397 -12.62 -23.08 -21.32
CA ALA A 397 -13.62 -23.52 -22.30
C ALA A 397 -13.28 -24.92 -22.78
N LEU A 398 -14.28 -25.82 -22.73
CA LEU A 398 -14.17 -27.20 -23.19
C LEU A 398 -15.15 -27.45 -24.33
N PRO A 399 -14.94 -26.90 -25.54
CA PRO A 399 -15.92 -26.85 -26.62
C PRO A 399 -16.35 -28.25 -27.18
N THR A 400 -15.52 -29.26 -26.91
CA THR A 400 -15.83 -30.66 -27.28
C THR A 400 -16.52 -31.44 -26.15
N ASN A 401 -16.68 -30.85 -24.96
CA ASN A 401 -17.31 -31.47 -23.81
C ASN A 401 -18.82 -31.15 -23.80
N ALA A 402 -19.68 -32.18 -23.87
CA ALA A 402 -21.14 -32.01 -23.93
C ALA A 402 -21.69 -31.38 -22.64
N TRP A 403 -21.16 -31.76 -21.48
CA TRP A 403 -21.55 -31.16 -20.20
C TRP A 403 -21.25 -29.65 -20.14
N TYR A 404 -20.03 -29.28 -20.48
CA TYR A 404 -19.63 -27.87 -20.56
C TYR A 404 -20.57 -27.07 -21.47
N ASN A 405 -20.82 -27.59 -22.69
CA ASN A 405 -21.64 -26.89 -23.67
C ASN A 405 -23.09 -26.71 -23.20
N THR A 406 -23.61 -27.66 -22.43
CA THR A 406 -25.00 -27.62 -21.95
C THR A 406 -25.16 -26.74 -20.71
N TRP A 407 -24.24 -26.82 -19.75
CA TRP A 407 -24.45 -26.31 -18.40
C TRP A 407 -23.57 -25.13 -18.03
N ILE A 408 -22.35 -24.98 -18.59
CA ILE A 408 -21.41 -23.91 -18.27
C ILE A 408 -21.38 -22.84 -19.37
N ALA A 409 -21.31 -23.21 -20.62
CA ALA A 409 -21.21 -22.29 -21.74
C ALA A 409 -22.33 -21.23 -21.78
N PRO A 410 -23.59 -21.52 -21.41
CA PRO A 410 -24.66 -20.51 -21.40
C PRO A 410 -24.40 -19.30 -20.50
N PHE A 411 -23.68 -19.46 -19.41
CA PHE A 411 -23.34 -18.35 -18.50
C PHE A 411 -21.85 -18.00 -18.49
N SER A 412 -21.03 -18.62 -19.34
CA SER A 412 -19.57 -18.44 -19.32
C SER A 412 -19.11 -16.98 -19.39
N SER A 413 -19.85 -16.12 -20.12
CA SER A 413 -19.57 -14.67 -20.20
C SER A 413 -19.83 -13.92 -18.88
N GLN A 414 -20.59 -14.51 -17.94
CA GLN A 414 -20.89 -13.91 -16.65
C GLN A 414 -19.80 -14.20 -15.61
N ILE A 415 -18.99 -15.23 -15.79
CA ILE A 415 -18.01 -15.69 -14.80
C ILE A 415 -17.00 -14.58 -14.49
N ALA A 416 -16.27 -14.10 -15.50
CA ALA A 416 -15.28 -13.02 -15.34
C ALA A 416 -15.94 -11.72 -14.82
N ALA A 417 -17.14 -11.37 -15.33
CA ALA A 417 -17.84 -10.16 -14.92
C ALA A 417 -18.26 -10.21 -13.44
N ASN A 418 -18.73 -11.36 -12.95
CA ASN A 418 -19.10 -11.51 -11.54
C ASN A 418 -17.87 -11.52 -10.63
N MET A 419 -16.78 -12.19 -11.03
CA MET A 419 -15.50 -12.14 -10.31
C MET A 419 -14.96 -10.71 -10.23
N GLN A 420 -15.02 -9.94 -11.32
CA GLN A 420 -14.63 -8.53 -11.34
C GLN A 420 -15.52 -7.67 -10.44
N SER A 421 -16.85 -7.93 -10.46
CA SER A 421 -17.81 -7.21 -9.60
C SER A 421 -17.64 -7.53 -8.11
N CYS A 422 -17.14 -8.73 -7.78
CA CYS A 422 -16.78 -9.11 -6.42
C CYS A 422 -15.59 -8.30 -5.91
N ALA A 423 -14.61 -8.00 -6.75
CA ALA A 423 -13.44 -7.24 -6.37
C ALA A 423 -13.78 -5.83 -5.89
N SER A 424 -12.95 -5.30 -5.00
CA SER A 424 -12.91 -3.86 -4.72
C SER A 424 -12.26 -3.11 -5.90
N PRO A 425 -12.53 -1.81 -6.06
CA PRO A 425 -11.95 -1.03 -7.16
C PRO A 425 -10.45 -1.26 -7.31
N ASP A 426 -10.00 -1.49 -8.54
CA ASP A 426 -8.60 -1.74 -8.93
C ASP A 426 -7.95 -3.00 -8.33
N LEU A 427 -8.68 -3.87 -7.63
CA LEU A 427 -8.17 -5.09 -7.01
C LEU A 427 -8.65 -6.37 -7.72
N TYR A 428 -8.82 -6.33 -9.04
CA TYR A 428 -9.12 -7.49 -9.89
C TYR A 428 -7.96 -7.82 -10.79
N PHE A 429 -7.60 -9.10 -10.85
CA PHE A 429 -6.66 -9.67 -11.82
C PHE A 429 -7.23 -10.95 -12.40
N GLU A 430 -7.07 -11.09 -13.71
CA GLU A 430 -7.42 -12.30 -14.45
C GLU A 430 -6.14 -13.00 -14.91
N VAL A 431 -6.06 -14.30 -14.69
CA VAL A 431 -4.88 -15.12 -15.03
C VAL A 431 -5.32 -16.29 -15.88
N GLY A 432 -4.86 -16.32 -17.12
CA GLY A 432 -5.03 -17.44 -18.04
C GLY A 432 -4.06 -18.60 -17.75
N PRO A 433 -4.23 -19.74 -18.44
CA PRO A 433 -3.43 -20.96 -18.23
C PRO A 433 -1.90 -20.78 -18.41
N ASN A 434 -1.48 -19.74 -19.12
CA ASN A 434 -0.07 -19.48 -19.41
C ASN A 434 0.49 -18.28 -18.63
N GLN A 435 -0.28 -17.74 -17.66
CA GLN A 435 0.12 -16.57 -16.85
C GLN A 435 0.39 -17.00 -15.42
N GLY A 436 1.39 -16.36 -14.80
CA GLY A 436 1.83 -16.71 -13.46
C GLY A 436 0.84 -16.27 -12.36
N ILE A 437 0.15 -17.21 -11.71
CA ILE A 437 -0.65 -16.94 -10.50
C ILE A 437 0.20 -16.24 -9.44
N SER A 438 1.47 -16.64 -9.30
CA SER A 438 2.40 -16.06 -8.35
C SER A 438 2.67 -14.58 -8.61
N ASP A 439 2.93 -14.21 -9.87
CA ASP A 439 3.18 -12.82 -10.25
C ASP A 439 1.95 -11.96 -10.01
N ALA A 440 0.76 -12.49 -10.33
CA ALA A 440 -0.50 -11.79 -10.12
C ALA A 440 -0.82 -11.59 -8.63
N MET A 441 -0.61 -12.60 -7.77
CA MET A 441 -0.79 -12.47 -6.32
C MET A 441 0.16 -11.44 -5.73
N ASN A 442 1.44 -11.46 -6.12
CA ASN A 442 2.43 -10.49 -5.69
C ASN A 442 2.09 -9.08 -6.19
N ALA A 443 1.66 -8.93 -7.44
CA ALA A 443 1.26 -7.64 -8.01
C ALA A 443 0.04 -7.04 -7.27
N LEU A 444 -0.98 -7.86 -6.94
CA LEU A 444 -2.12 -7.44 -6.12
C LEU A 444 -1.68 -6.96 -4.73
N PHE A 445 -0.81 -7.72 -4.07
CA PHE A 445 -0.29 -7.35 -2.76
C PHE A 445 0.48 -6.02 -2.82
N GLN A 446 1.41 -5.88 -3.77
CA GLN A 446 2.17 -4.64 -3.95
C GLN A 446 1.26 -3.45 -4.27
N LYS A 447 0.22 -3.67 -5.09
CA LYS A 447 -0.78 -2.64 -5.41
C LYS A 447 -1.54 -2.20 -4.16
N ILE A 448 -1.96 -3.13 -3.29
CA ILE A 448 -2.61 -2.81 -2.02
C ILE A 448 -1.70 -1.95 -1.13
N VAL A 449 -0.44 -2.37 -0.97
CA VAL A 449 0.53 -1.64 -0.16
C VAL A 449 0.81 -0.26 -0.73
N ALA A 450 0.92 -0.13 -2.06
CA ALA A 450 1.17 1.16 -2.73
C ALA A 450 -0.06 2.10 -2.67
N GLN A 451 -1.28 1.60 -2.89
CA GLN A 451 -2.51 2.41 -2.84
C GLN A 451 -2.75 3.04 -1.46
N ALA A 452 -2.35 2.37 -0.40
CA ALA A 452 -2.44 2.92 0.94
C ALA A 452 -1.60 4.20 1.14
N HIS A 453 -0.56 4.40 0.33
CA HIS A 453 0.25 5.62 0.33
C HIS A 453 -0.35 6.76 -0.52
N LEU A 454 -1.26 6.45 -1.45
CA LEU A 454 -1.83 7.44 -2.39
C LEU A 454 -3.20 7.97 -1.93
N THR A 455 -3.93 7.24 -1.11
CA THR A 455 -5.29 7.61 -0.64
C THR A 455 -5.30 8.36 0.69
N GLN A 456 -4.14 8.66 1.24
CA GLN A 456 -3.91 9.47 2.43
C GLN A 456 -3.28 10.82 2.03
#